data_c7f9f8f2c4cde188fdcd219b4862b79c
#
_entry.id   c7f9f8f2c4cde188fdcd219b4862b79c
#
_cell.length_a   1.000
_cell.length_b   1.000
_cell.length_c   1.000
_cell.angle_alpha   90.00
_cell.angle_beta   90.00
_cell.angle_gamma   90.00
#
_symmetry.space_group_name_H-M   'P 1'
#
loop_
_entity.id
_entity.type
_entity.pdbx_description
1 polymer ?
#
loop_
_entity_poly.entity_id
_entity_poly.type
_entity_poly.pdbx_seq_one_letter_code
_entity_poly.pdbx_strand_id
1 'polypeptide(L)'
;MELVRAASLTGYFAVAEELRLDVVPLLRRAGIARSMLSNPEQVIPARSAVRLLEASAEASNCVTFGLRMAEHRQISDLGMVSLLVIHQPTLCEAFEVLGEFRTRINTNLTLQIENFEDTVFLREHFALNPPVASRQVNDVALGVLYKLCRTMMGEDWRPQCVCFSYERPPQPERAIYERLFDCPLQFGADFHGMVVSSSDMARPNPRTDAALARHARELVRAMVDPGERTMADEVEQSIRLLMPAGRANVGAVADALGTNVRTLQRRLDVEGSSFSELLDRVRVQQVSQHFANRRLRLTDVAHLLGYSTLASFSSWYRGRFEETPTRARRRQWQPAGRAHPEAGRASER
;
A
#
# COMPACT_ATOMS: atom_id res chain seq x y z
N MET A 1 -8.09 4.68 -12.46
CA MET A 1 -8.56 5.09 -11.11
C MET A 1 -8.39 3.90 -10.18
N GLU A 2 -7.69 4.05 -9.07
CA GLU A 2 -7.44 2.98 -8.12
C GLU A 2 -8.72 2.61 -7.38
N LEU A 3 -9.08 1.32 -7.39
CA LEU A 3 -10.31 0.81 -6.81
C LEU A 3 -10.01 -0.24 -5.74
N VAL A 4 -10.87 -0.32 -4.73
CA VAL A 4 -10.85 -1.38 -3.71
C VAL A 4 -12.26 -1.91 -3.51
N ARG A 5 -12.39 -3.13 -3.01
CA ARG A 5 -13.70 -3.69 -2.63
C ARG A 5 -14.22 -2.99 -1.37
N ALA A 6 -15.54 -2.79 -1.30
CA ALA A 6 -16.20 -2.22 -0.11
C ALA A 6 -15.92 -3.05 1.15
N ALA A 7 -15.65 -4.35 1.01
CA ALA A 7 -15.17 -5.22 2.08
C ALA A 7 -13.92 -4.68 2.80
N SER A 8 -13.09 -3.81 2.17
CA SER A 8 -11.98 -3.15 2.84
C SER A 8 -12.42 -2.25 4.00
N LEU A 9 -13.68 -1.84 4.02
CA LEU A 9 -14.30 -1.03 5.08
C LEU A 9 -15.19 -1.84 6.03
N THR A 10 -15.14 -3.19 6.01
CA THR A 10 -15.81 -4.01 7.02
C THR A 10 -15.35 -3.61 8.42
N GLY A 11 -16.30 -3.48 9.36
CA GLY A 11 -16.05 -3.00 10.71
C GLY A 11 -16.12 -1.47 10.89
N TYR A 12 -16.15 -0.69 9.80
CA TYR A 12 -16.20 0.77 9.88
C TYR A 12 -17.36 1.29 10.73
N PHE A 13 -18.58 0.83 10.46
CA PHE A 13 -19.77 1.31 11.19
C PHE A 13 -19.78 0.85 12.65
N ALA A 14 -19.28 -0.35 12.96
CA ALA A 14 -19.18 -0.84 14.32
C ALA A 14 -18.24 0.05 15.15
N VAL A 15 -17.05 0.33 14.64
CA VAL A 15 -16.09 1.23 15.31
C VAL A 15 -16.62 2.66 15.42
N ALA A 16 -17.29 3.16 14.39
CA ALA A 16 -17.89 4.48 14.42
C ALA A 16 -18.99 4.59 15.50
N GLU A 17 -19.79 3.54 15.68
CA GLU A 17 -20.81 3.47 16.73
C GLU A 17 -20.18 3.42 18.14
N GLU A 18 -19.16 2.58 18.35
CA GLU A 18 -18.40 2.51 19.61
C GLU A 18 -17.82 3.88 19.99
N LEU A 19 -17.34 4.63 19.03
CA LEU A 19 -16.75 5.96 19.21
C LEU A 19 -17.77 7.10 19.16
N ARG A 20 -19.06 6.79 19.00
CA ARG A 20 -20.18 7.75 18.86
C ARG A 20 -19.93 8.80 17.77
N LEU A 21 -19.34 8.36 16.65
CA LEU A 21 -18.93 9.21 15.54
C LEU A 21 -20.10 9.45 14.58
N ASP A 22 -20.37 10.71 14.23
CA ASP A 22 -21.30 11.02 13.15
C ASP A 22 -20.66 10.73 11.78
N VAL A 23 -21.08 9.64 11.16
CA VAL A 23 -20.52 9.16 9.88
C VAL A 23 -21.05 9.90 8.66
N VAL A 24 -22.19 10.59 8.76
CA VAL A 24 -22.87 11.20 7.60
C VAL A 24 -22.00 12.27 6.93
N PRO A 25 -21.44 13.25 7.64
CA PRO A 25 -20.57 14.25 7.02
C PRO A 25 -19.27 13.64 6.50
N LEU A 26 -18.73 12.61 7.15
CA LEU A 26 -17.48 11.94 6.76
C LEU A 26 -17.65 11.17 5.45
N LEU A 27 -18.71 10.38 5.34
CA LEU A 27 -19.06 9.65 4.11
C LEU A 27 -19.26 10.62 2.95
N ARG A 28 -20.00 11.71 3.17
CA ARG A 28 -20.23 12.74 2.13
C ARG A 28 -18.92 13.39 1.68
N ARG A 29 -18.03 13.75 2.62
CA ARG A 29 -16.72 14.35 2.31
C ARG A 29 -15.80 13.37 1.56
N ALA A 30 -15.89 12.07 1.87
CA ALA A 30 -15.15 11.02 1.17
C ALA A 30 -15.75 10.68 -0.21
N GLY A 31 -16.98 11.13 -0.52
CA GLY A 31 -17.69 10.77 -1.74
C GLY A 31 -18.17 9.32 -1.78
N ILE A 32 -18.47 8.73 -0.62
CA ILE A 32 -18.97 7.35 -0.47
C ILE A 32 -20.43 7.41 -0.02
N ALA A 33 -21.33 6.84 -0.83
CA ALA A 33 -22.71 6.62 -0.40
C ALA A 33 -22.77 5.40 0.54
N ARG A 34 -23.58 5.49 1.61
CA ARG A 34 -23.74 4.38 2.55
C ARG A 34 -24.20 3.07 1.87
N SER A 35 -25.01 3.18 0.84
CA SER A 35 -25.47 2.05 0.02
C SER A 35 -24.33 1.33 -0.73
N MET A 36 -23.24 2.01 -1.03
CA MET A 36 -22.06 1.38 -1.67
C MET A 36 -21.34 0.41 -0.72
N LEU A 37 -21.53 0.55 0.57
CA LEU A 37 -20.90 -0.29 1.61
C LEU A 37 -21.80 -1.46 2.04
N SER A 38 -23.02 -1.57 1.50
CA SER A 38 -23.93 -2.69 1.80
C SER A 38 -23.59 -3.98 1.05
N ASN A 39 -22.87 -3.87 -0.08
CA ASN A 39 -22.37 -5.03 -0.83
C ASN A 39 -20.85 -5.10 -0.71
N PRO A 40 -20.27 -6.09 -0.02
CA PRO A 40 -18.82 -6.23 0.17
C PRO A 40 -18.03 -6.33 -1.14
N GLU A 41 -18.62 -6.86 -2.20
CA GLU A 41 -17.98 -7.04 -3.50
C GLU A 41 -18.02 -5.78 -4.37
N GLN A 42 -18.79 -4.79 -3.99
CA GLN A 42 -18.83 -3.51 -4.71
C GLN A 42 -17.46 -2.83 -4.66
N VAL A 43 -17.02 -2.31 -5.80
CA VAL A 43 -15.77 -1.54 -5.87
C VAL A 43 -16.03 -0.06 -5.57
N ILE A 44 -15.13 0.54 -4.81
CA ILE A 44 -15.13 1.96 -4.44
C ILE A 44 -13.76 2.58 -4.72
N PRO A 45 -13.66 3.91 -4.91
CA PRO A 45 -12.36 4.55 -5.08
C PRO A 45 -11.47 4.34 -3.85
N ALA A 46 -10.28 3.79 -4.03
CA ALA A 46 -9.33 3.51 -2.95
C ALA A 46 -9.00 4.78 -2.14
N ARG A 47 -8.80 5.89 -2.84
CA ARG A 47 -8.55 7.21 -2.21
C ARG A 47 -9.70 7.70 -1.33
N SER A 48 -10.94 7.39 -1.72
CA SER A 48 -12.12 7.71 -0.91
C SER A 48 -12.17 6.89 0.37
N ALA A 49 -11.84 5.59 0.29
CA ALA A 49 -11.74 4.73 1.45
C ALA A 49 -10.66 5.20 2.43
N VAL A 50 -9.45 5.53 1.93
CA VAL A 50 -8.36 6.09 2.77
C VAL A 50 -8.80 7.39 3.44
N ARG A 51 -9.35 8.34 2.68
CA ARG A 51 -9.83 9.63 3.24
C ARG A 51 -10.90 9.43 4.31
N LEU A 52 -11.80 8.48 4.12
CA LEU A 52 -12.81 8.16 5.12
C LEU A 52 -12.18 7.72 6.43
N LEU A 53 -11.24 6.77 6.37
CA LEU A 53 -10.61 6.22 7.57
C LEU A 53 -9.76 7.25 8.30
N GLU A 54 -8.91 8.00 7.59
CA GLU A 54 -8.06 9.03 8.22
C GLU A 54 -8.92 10.16 8.81
N ALA A 55 -9.95 10.63 8.10
CA ALA A 55 -10.86 11.65 8.62
C ALA A 55 -11.69 11.15 9.82
N SER A 56 -12.02 9.86 9.87
CA SER A 56 -12.75 9.27 10.99
C SER A 56 -11.87 9.13 12.23
N ALA A 57 -10.60 8.74 12.05
CA ALA A 57 -9.62 8.69 13.12
C ALA A 57 -9.36 10.09 13.71
N GLU A 58 -9.25 11.12 12.86
CA GLU A 58 -9.09 12.51 13.26
C GLU A 58 -10.33 13.02 14.02
N ALA A 59 -11.53 12.84 13.46
CA ALA A 59 -12.77 13.33 14.04
C ALA A 59 -13.13 12.67 15.38
N SER A 60 -12.74 11.40 15.58
CA SER A 60 -12.93 10.68 16.85
C SER A 60 -11.75 10.81 17.82
N ASN A 61 -10.67 11.49 17.42
CA ASN A 61 -9.38 11.52 18.14
C ASN A 61 -8.87 10.10 18.49
N CYS A 62 -9.13 9.12 17.61
CA CYS A 62 -8.79 7.71 17.81
C CYS A 62 -7.70 7.28 16.81
N VAL A 63 -6.45 7.33 17.23
CA VAL A 63 -5.30 6.96 16.38
C VAL A 63 -5.27 5.47 16.04
N THR A 64 -6.06 4.64 16.73
CA THR A 64 -6.18 3.19 16.53
C THR A 64 -7.45 2.79 15.78
N PHE A 65 -8.08 3.70 15.06
CA PHE A 65 -9.34 3.45 14.35
C PHE A 65 -9.22 2.22 13.41
N GLY A 66 -8.14 2.14 12.64
CA GLY A 66 -7.86 1.01 11.74
C GLY A 66 -7.67 -0.31 12.48
N LEU A 67 -6.95 -0.33 13.59
CA LEU A 67 -6.76 -1.54 14.41
C LEU A 67 -8.09 -2.02 15.02
N ARG A 68 -8.93 -1.10 15.49
CA ARG A 68 -10.28 -1.44 15.97
C ARG A 68 -11.11 -2.07 14.84
N MET A 69 -11.03 -1.54 13.63
CA MET A 69 -11.67 -2.18 12.48
C MET A 69 -11.12 -3.58 12.22
N ALA A 70 -9.80 -3.78 12.34
CA ALA A 70 -9.19 -5.10 12.19
C ALA A 70 -9.71 -6.11 13.23
N GLU A 71 -10.04 -5.67 14.44
CA GLU A 71 -10.69 -6.55 15.46
C GLU A 71 -12.05 -7.08 14.99
N HIS A 72 -12.84 -6.27 14.28
CA HIS A 72 -14.15 -6.68 13.75
C HIS A 72 -14.06 -7.52 12.46
N ARG A 73 -12.93 -7.49 11.76
CA ARG A 73 -12.79 -8.19 10.48
C ARG A 73 -12.65 -9.69 10.65
N GLN A 74 -13.22 -10.41 9.67
CA GLN A 74 -13.08 -11.86 9.50
C GLN A 74 -12.20 -12.16 8.29
N ILE A 75 -11.59 -13.34 8.26
CA ILE A 75 -10.79 -13.75 7.08
C ILE A 75 -11.68 -13.88 5.84
N SER A 76 -12.95 -14.21 6.00
CA SER A 76 -13.94 -14.24 4.92
C SER A 76 -14.13 -12.89 4.20
N ASP A 77 -13.74 -11.75 4.81
CA ASP A 77 -13.77 -10.43 4.16
C ASP A 77 -12.76 -10.33 2.98
N LEU A 78 -11.79 -11.25 2.91
CA LEU A 78 -10.96 -11.44 1.72
C LEU A 78 -11.74 -12.03 0.53
N GLY A 79 -13.02 -12.35 0.71
CA GLY A 79 -13.88 -12.95 -0.29
C GLY A 79 -13.50 -14.39 -0.61
N MET A 80 -13.74 -14.82 -1.85
CA MET A 80 -13.44 -16.20 -2.28
C MET A 80 -11.96 -16.58 -2.13
N VAL A 81 -11.04 -15.62 -2.18
CA VAL A 81 -9.62 -15.86 -1.97
C VAL A 81 -9.33 -16.38 -0.55
N SER A 82 -10.16 -16.03 0.44
CA SER A 82 -10.00 -16.53 1.82
C SER A 82 -10.02 -18.05 1.89
N LEU A 83 -10.97 -18.69 1.17
CA LEU A 83 -11.09 -20.17 1.15
C LEU A 83 -9.86 -20.83 0.53
N LEU A 84 -9.27 -20.16 -0.47
CA LEU A 84 -8.07 -20.67 -1.12
C LEU A 84 -6.86 -20.55 -0.19
N VAL A 85 -6.70 -19.42 0.49
CA VAL A 85 -5.54 -19.12 1.32
C VAL A 85 -5.49 -19.96 2.60
N ILE A 86 -6.61 -20.04 3.36
CA ILE A 86 -6.64 -20.72 4.67
C ILE A 86 -6.46 -22.26 4.57
N HIS A 87 -6.64 -22.82 3.38
CA HIS A 87 -6.47 -24.26 3.14
C HIS A 87 -5.14 -24.61 2.48
N GLN A 88 -4.20 -23.65 2.36
CA GLN A 88 -2.85 -23.93 1.89
C GLN A 88 -2.07 -24.74 2.94
N PRO A 89 -1.13 -25.61 2.52
CA PRO A 89 -0.35 -26.46 3.41
C PRO A 89 0.51 -25.70 4.40
N THR A 90 1.03 -24.53 4.03
CA THR A 90 1.95 -23.72 4.84
C THR A 90 1.65 -22.21 4.68
N LEU A 91 2.22 -21.38 5.56
CA LEU A 91 2.17 -19.92 5.39
C LEU A 91 2.89 -19.46 4.13
N CYS A 92 3.97 -20.12 3.74
CA CYS A 92 4.70 -19.81 2.50
C CYS A 92 3.78 -19.89 1.29
N GLU A 93 3.09 -21.01 1.11
CA GLU A 93 2.15 -21.23 0.01
C GLU A 93 0.92 -20.33 0.11
N ALA A 94 0.47 -20.01 1.31
CA ALA A 94 -0.62 -19.06 1.52
C ALA A 94 -0.26 -17.65 1.03
N PHE A 95 0.96 -17.21 1.29
CA PHE A 95 1.44 -15.90 0.82
C PHE A 95 1.70 -15.88 -0.69
N GLU A 96 2.14 -16.99 -1.29
CA GLU A 96 2.21 -17.13 -2.75
C GLU A 96 0.83 -16.94 -3.39
N VAL A 97 -0.19 -17.57 -2.80
CA VAL A 97 -1.59 -17.44 -3.24
C VAL A 97 -2.10 -16.01 -3.07
N LEU A 98 -1.79 -15.35 -1.94
CA LEU A 98 -2.13 -13.92 -1.76
C LEU A 98 -1.49 -13.04 -2.83
N GLY A 99 -0.25 -13.32 -3.21
CA GLY A 99 0.44 -12.67 -4.31
C GLY A 99 -0.22 -12.92 -5.67
N GLU A 100 -0.56 -14.20 -5.97
CA GLU A 100 -1.24 -14.60 -7.22
C GLU A 100 -2.59 -13.87 -7.39
N PHE A 101 -3.37 -13.77 -6.33
CA PHE A 101 -4.72 -13.20 -6.36
C PHE A 101 -4.84 -11.80 -5.73
N ARG A 102 -3.72 -11.08 -5.58
CA ARG A 102 -3.72 -9.77 -4.92
C ARG A 102 -4.66 -8.75 -5.61
N THR A 103 -4.79 -8.82 -6.95
CA THR A 103 -5.69 -7.94 -7.71
C THR A 103 -7.14 -8.08 -7.31
N ARG A 104 -7.53 -9.25 -6.81
CA ARG A 104 -8.88 -9.54 -6.34
C ARG A 104 -9.12 -9.12 -4.88
N ILE A 105 -8.06 -8.88 -4.13
CA ILE A 105 -8.14 -8.46 -2.73
C ILE A 105 -8.00 -6.94 -2.64
N ASN A 106 -6.82 -6.44 -2.94
CA ASN A 106 -6.50 -5.02 -2.92
C ASN A 106 -5.24 -4.75 -3.76
N THR A 107 -5.41 -4.12 -4.90
CA THR A 107 -4.32 -3.81 -5.83
C THR A 107 -3.30 -2.79 -5.29
N ASN A 108 -3.68 -2.02 -4.27
CA ASN A 108 -2.84 -0.98 -3.69
C ASN A 108 -2.03 -1.49 -2.49
N LEU A 109 -2.28 -2.73 -2.04
CA LEU A 109 -1.55 -3.38 -0.96
C LEU A 109 -0.56 -4.40 -1.55
N THR A 110 0.68 -4.37 -1.11
CA THR A 110 1.72 -5.33 -1.48
C THR A 110 2.33 -5.92 -0.21
N LEU A 111 2.45 -7.24 -0.17
CA LEU A 111 3.19 -7.96 0.85
C LEU A 111 4.54 -8.36 0.25
N GLN A 112 5.62 -7.88 0.85
CA GLN A 112 6.99 -8.23 0.50
C GLN A 112 7.55 -9.18 1.55
N ILE A 113 8.13 -10.29 1.12
CA ILE A 113 8.68 -11.34 1.96
C ILE A 113 10.19 -11.35 1.78
N GLU A 114 10.92 -11.12 2.85
CA GLU A 114 12.39 -11.12 2.87
C GLU A 114 12.89 -12.16 3.85
N ASN A 115 13.67 -13.11 3.34
CA ASN A 115 14.30 -14.15 4.17
C ASN A 115 15.69 -13.67 4.61
N PHE A 116 15.96 -13.77 5.88
CA PHE A 116 17.28 -13.49 6.45
C PHE A 116 17.59 -14.54 7.55
N GLU A 117 18.44 -15.49 7.23
CA GLU A 117 18.76 -16.61 8.11
C GLU A 117 17.49 -17.35 8.58
N ASP A 118 17.29 -17.46 9.90
CA ASP A 118 16.14 -18.13 10.52
C ASP A 118 14.91 -17.18 10.67
N THR A 119 14.97 -16.00 10.10
CA THR A 119 13.96 -14.95 10.27
C THR A 119 13.38 -14.52 8.91
N VAL A 120 12.07 -14.30 8.87
CA VAL A 120 11.36 -13.80 7.69
C VAL A 120 10.67 -12.49 8.03
N PHE A 121 10.95 -11.46 7.25
CA PHE A 121 10.30 -10.16 7.33
C PHE A 121 9.11 -10.11 6.38
N LEU A 122 7.93 -9.91 6.92
CA LEU A 122 6.69 -9.71 6.18
C LEU A 122 6.40 -8.21 6.17
N ARG A 123 6.76 -7.53 5.08
CA ARG A 123 6.60 -6.07 4.95
C ARG A 123 5.35 -5.75 4.16
N GLU A 124 4.48 -4.97 4.74
CA GLU A 124 3.31 -4.46 4.03
C GLU A 124 3.54 -3.06 3.50
N HIS A 125 3.10 -2.85 2.27
CA HIS A 125 3.14 -1.54 1.62
C HIS A 125 1.79 -1.25 0.99
N PHE A 126 1.16 -0.18 1.46
CA PHE A 126 -0.01 0.38 0.81
C PHE A 126 0.35 1.70 0.14
N ALA A 127 0.05 1.83 -1.14
CA ALA A 127 0.34 3.05 -1.88
C ALA A 127 -0.75 3.46 -2.85
N LEU A 128 -0.97 4.77 -2.92
CA LEU A 128 -1.79 5.45 -3.90
C LEU A 128 -0.95 6.47 -4.66
N ASN A 129 -1.36 6.78 -5.87
CA ASN A 129 -0.72 7.83 -6.67
C ASN A 129 -1.71 8.99 -6.95
N PRO A 130 -1.41 10.24 -6.50
CA PRO A 130 -0.29 10.64 -5.62
C PRO A 130 -0.43 10.06 -4.21
N PRO A 131 0.69 9.95 -3.44
CA PRO A 131 0.67 9.43 -2.07
C PRO A 131 -0.26 10.22 -1.16
N VAL A 132 -0.89 9.52 -0.22
CA VAL A 132 -1.71 10.09 0.85
C VAL A 132 -1.34 9.45 2.18
N ALA A 133 -1.63 10.12 3.28
CA ALA A 133 -1.57 9.49 4.59
C ALA A 133 -2.49 8.27 4.60
N SER A 134 -1.98 7.13 5.04
CA SER A 134 -2.66 5.83 4.96
C SER A 134 -2.44 4.96 6.20
N ARG A 135 -2.18 5.59 7.36
CA ARG A 135 -1.91 4.88 8.61
C ARG A 135 -3.03 3.90 8.95
N GLN A 136 -4.27 4.36 8.90
CA GLN A 136 -5.41 3.53 9.29
C GLN A 136 -5.58 2.33 8.36
N VAL A 137 -5.32 2.49 7.06
CA VAL A 137 -5.38 1.38 6.10
C VAL A 137 -4.26 0.37 6.34
N ASN A 138 -3.03 0.83 6.61
CA ASN A 138 -1.90 -0.04 6.96
C ASN A 138 -2.20 -0.83 8.23
N ASP A 139 -2.74 -0.18 9.25
CA ASP A 139 -3.11 -0.82 10.50
C ASP A 139 -4.20 -1.91 10.31
N VAL A 140 -5.22 -1.62 9.47
CA VAL A 140 -6.23 -2.63 9.10
C VAL A 140 -5.57 -3.82 8.40
N ALA A 141 -4.71 -3.56 7.42
CA ALA A 141 -4.07 -4.61 6.62
C ALA A 141 -3.21 -5.51 7.50
N LEU A 142 -2.36 -4.91 8.34
CA LEU A 142 -1.49 -5.66 9.26
C LEU A 142 -2.28 -6.48 10.27
N GLY A 143 -3.38 -5.94 10.80
CA GLY A 143 -4.26 -6.69 11.68
C GLY A 143 -4.92 -7.88 10.98
N VAL A 144 -5.31 -7.75 9.71
CA VAL A 144 -5.85 -8.86 8.90
C VAL A 144 -4.78 -9.90 8.60
N LEU A 145 -3.56 -9.48 8.24
CA LEU A 145 -2.43 -10.39 8.00
C LEU A 145 -2.10 -11.20 9.25
N TYR A 146 -2.05 -10.55 10.41
CA TYR A 146 -1.85 -11.22 11.69
C TYR A 146 -2.95 -12.26 11.98
N LYS A 147 -4.23 -11.91 11.80
CA LYS A 147 -5.34 -12.83 11.98
C LYS A 147 -5.30 -14.01 11.02
N LEU A 148 -4.89 -13.80 9.77
CA LEU A 148 -4.69 -14.86 8.80
C LEU A 148 -3.66 -15.87 9.29
N CYS A 149 -2.49 -15.39 9.71
CA CYS A 149 -1.43 -16.26 10.24
C CYS A 149 -1.93 -17.05 11.46
N ARG A 150 -2.61 -16.40 12.41
CA ARG A 150 -3.19 -17.10 13.57
C ARG A 150 -4.26 -18.12 13.19
N THR A 151 -5.07 -17.83 12.19
CA THR A 151 -6.09 -18.78 11.70
C THR A 151 -5.45 -20.05 11.15
N MET A 152 -4.32 -19.93 10.47
CA MET A 152 -3.60 -21.06 9.88
C MET A 152 -2.74 -21.81 10.90
N MET A 153 -2.08 -21.08 11.80
CA MET A 153 -1.06 -21.63 12.71
C MET A 153 -1.63 -22.04 14.08
N GLY A 154 -2.86 -21.63 14.39
CA GLY A 154 -3.49 -21.84 15.70
C GLY A 154 -3.46 -20.60 16.59
N GLU A 155 -4.34 -20.56 17.59
CA GLU A 155 -4.53 -19.37 18.43
C GLU A 155 -3.34 -19.03 19.34
N ASP A 156 -2.53 -20.04 19.66
CA ASP A 156 -1.32 -19.88 20.50
C ASP A 156 -0.12 -19.34 19.70
N TRP A 157 -0.21 -19.29 18.37
CA TRP A 157 0.88 -18.78 17.55
C TRP A 157 1.05 -17.26 17.72
N ARG A 158 2.29 -16.83 17.79
CA ARG A 158 2.69 -15.42 17.85
C ARG A 158 3.89 -15.18 16.94
N PRO A 159 3.91 -14.05 16.22
CA PRO A 159 5.11 -13.62 15.51
C PRO A 159 6.20 -13.24 16.52
N GLN A 160 7.46 -13.21 16.07
CA GLN A 160 8.57 -12.73 16.88
C GLN A 160 8.40 -11.26 17.27
N CYS A 161 7.87 -10.45 16.35
CA CYS A 161 7.60 -9.03 16.56
C CYS A 161 6.59 -8.51 15.52
N VAL A 162 5.79 -7.51 15.91
CA VAL A 162 5.03 -6.66 14.98
C VAL A 162 5.66 -5.27 14.95
N CYS A 163 5.96 -4.78 13.75
CA CYS A 163 6.71 -3.55 13.50
C CYS A 163 5.82 -2.46 12.89
N PHE A 164 5.93 -1.24 13.43
CA PHE A 164 5.22 -0.06 12.98
C PHE A 164 6.20 1.02 12.61
N SER A 165 6.02 1.63 11.44
CA SER A 165 6.89 2.71 10.92
C SER A 165 6.63 4.08 11.56
N TYR A 166 5.69 4.19 12.47
CA TYR A 166 5.36 5.41 13.19
C TYR A 166 5.72 5.30 14.68
N GLU A 167 5.72 6.44 15.37
CA GLU A 167 6.05 6.52 16.79
C GLU A 167 5.01 5.82 17.66
N ARG A 168 5.47 5.36 18.84
CA ARG A 168 4.62 4.70 19.84
C ARG A 168 3.49 5.62 20.29
N PRO A 169 2.22 5.18 20.19
CA PRO A 169 1.11 5.96 20.69
C PRO A 169 1.10 6.02 22.22
N PRO A 170 0.53 7.10 22.80
CA PRO A 170 0.34 7.20 24.26
C PRO A 170 -0.74 6.23 24.75
N GLN A 171 -0.81 6.01 26.06
CA GLN A 171 -1.97 5.38 26.68
C GLN A 171 -3.21 6.33 26.58
N PRO A 172 -4.45 5.81 26.44
CA PRO A 172 -4.84 4.38 26.46
C PRO A 172 -4.73 3.65 25.11
N GLU A 173 -4.38 4.33 24.04
CA GLU A 173 -4.38 3.77 22.67
C GLU A 173 -3.46 2.55 22.51
N ARG A 174 -2.37 2.53 23.28
CA ARG A 174 -1.41 1.42 23.26
C ARG A 174 -2.04 0.07 23.64
N ALA A 175 -3.02 0.06 24.52
CA ALA A 175 -3.70 -1.17 24.95
C ALA A 175 -4.39 -1.90 23.80
N ILE A 176 -4.80 -1.20 22.73
CA ILE A 176 -5.40 -1.80 21.53
C ILE A 176 -4.37 -2.66 20.78
N TYR A 177 -3.14 -2.14 20.62
CA TYR A 177 -2.06 -2.88 19.97
C TYR A 177 -1.69 -4.14 20.75
N GLU A 178 -1.52 -4.02 22.06
CA GLU A 178 -1.17 -5.13 22.95
C GLU A 178 -2.25 -6.21 22.96
N ARG A 179 -3.52 -5.82 22.95
CA ARG A 179 -4.65 -6.75 22.91
C ARG A 179 -4.77 -7.47 21.55
N LEU A 180 -4.60 -6.74 20.45
CA LEU A 180 -4.78 -7.32 19.12
C LEU A 180 -3.66 -8.28 18.76
N PHE A 181 -2.40 -7.89 18.99
CA PHE A 181 -1.23 -8.63 18.50
C PHE A 181 -0.67 -9.63 19.52
N ASP A 182 -0.83 -9.37 20.81
CA ASP A 182 -0.39 -10.25 21.91
C ASP A 182 1.03 -10.83 21.70
N CYS A 183 1.96 -9.96 21.27
CA CYS A 183 3.35 -10.27 20.98
C CYS A 183 4.24 -9.03 21.17
N PRO A 184 5.59 -9.12 21.09
CA PRO A 184 6.46 -7.96 21.08
C PRO A 184 6.11 -6.95 20.00
N LEU A 185 6.11 -5.65 20.34
CA LEU A 185 5.78 -4.56 19.45
C LEU A 185 6.96 -3.60 19.31
N GLN A 186 7.36 -3.28 18.08
CA GLN A 186 8.40 -2.32 17.76
C GLN A 186 7.79 -1.12 17.04
N PHE A 187 7.95 0.08 17.60
CA PHE A 187 7.53 1.34 17.00
C PHE A 187 8.75 2.12 16.51
N GLY A 188 8.56 2.97 15.50
CA GLY A 188 9.64 3.69 14.85
C GLY A 188 10.56 2.77 14.01
N ALA A 189 10.04 1.64 13.56
CA ALA A 189 10.75 0.70 12.71
C ALA A 189 10.87 1.23 11.26
N ASP A 190 11.85 0.69 10.52
CA ASP A 190 12.08 1.06 9.11
C ASP A 190 10.99 0.50 8.16
N PHE A 191 10.10 -0.34 8.67
CA PHE A 191 9.01 -0.94 7.91
C PHE A 191 7.75 -1.14 8.76
N HIS A 192 6.65 -1.36 8.07
CA HIS A 192 5.35 -1.74 8.64
C HIS A 192 5.08 -3.20 8.31
N GLY A 193 4.88 -4.07 9.32
CA GLY A 193 4.73 -5.48 9.06
C GLY A 193 5.01 -6.38 10.26
N MET A 194 5.40 -7.63 10.01
CA MET A 194 5.70 -8.64 11.04
C MET A 194 7.02 -9.32 10.78
N VAL A 195 7.64 -9.80 11.87
CA VAL A 195 8.81 -10.66 11.85
C VAL A 195 8.38 -12.03 12.36
N VAL A 196 8.60 -13.06 11.54
CA VAL A 196 8.26 -14.46 11.85
C VAL A 196 9.48 -15.36 11.72
N SER A 197 9.44 -16.57 12.26
CA SER A 197 10.54 -17.54 12.06
C SER A 197 10.41 -18.23 10.70
N SER A 198 11.54 -18.61 10.10
CA SER A 198 11.54 -19.45 8.89
C SER A 198 10.86 -20.80 9.13
N SER A 199 10.94 -21.35 10.35
CA SER A 199 10.25 -22.58 10.74
C SER A 199 8.72 -22.42 10.74
N ASP A 200 8.18 -21.25 11.13
CA ASP A 200 6.74 -20.98 11.05
C ASP A 200 6.26 -20.89 9.60
N MET A 201 7.07 -20.35 8.70
CA MET A 201 6.72 -20.27 7.28
C MET A 201 6.53 -21.64 6.64
N ALA A 202 7.30 -22.64 7.06
CA ALA A 202 7.26 -24.01 6.56
C ALA A 202 6.38 -24.96 7.40
N ARG A 203 5.87 -24.49 8.53
CA ARG A 203 5.07 -25.30 9.45
C ARG A 203 3.77 -25.76 8.82
N PRO A 204 3.43 -27.08 8.91
CA PRO A 204 2.18 -27.59 8.36
C PRO A 204 0.94 -26.93 9.00
N ASN A 205 0.03 -26.50 8.14
CA ASN A 205 -1.26 -25.94 8.55
C ASN A 205 -2.23 -27.10 8.89
N PRO A 206 -2.70 -27.22 10.15
CA PRO A 206 -3.62 -28.29 10.54
C PRO A 206 -5.01 -28.20 9.88
N ARG A 207 -5.34 -27.07 9.27
CA ARG A 207 -6.60 -26.83 8.56
C ARG A 207 -6.53 -27.08 7.06
N THR A 208 -5.41 -27.62 6.56
CA THR A 208 -5.24 -27.89 5.13
C THR A 208 -6.34 -28.79 4.59
N ASP A 209 -6.97 -28.34 3.51
CA ASP A 209 -7.86 -29.14 2.66
C ASP A 209 -7.51 -28.89 1.18
N ALA A 210 -6.70 -29.79 0.64
CA ALA A 210 -6.21 -29.65 -0.74
C ALA A 210 -7.35 -29.74 -1.79
N ALA A 211 -8.44 -30.47 -1.49
CA ALA A 211 -9.57 -30.55 -2.39
C ALA A 211 -10.35 -29.23 -2.41
N LEU A 212 -10.59 -28.65 -1.24
CA LEU A 212 -11.27 -27.36 -1.11
C LEU A 212 -10.43 -26.24 -1.71
N ALA A 213 -9.11 -26.22 -1.44
CA ALA A 213 -8.18 -25.26 -2.04
C ALA A 213 -8.20 -25.30 -3.57
N ARG A 214 -8.23 -26.50 -4.17
CA ARG A 214 -8.30 -26.68 -5.62
C ARG A 214 -9.62 -26.13 -6.18
N HIS A 215 -10.76 -26.51 -5.62
CA HIS A 215 -12.07 -26.01 -6.04
C HIS A 215 -12.19 -24.49 -5.89
N ALA A 216 -11.70 -23.93 -4.78
CA ALA A 216 -11.68 -22.49 -4.58
C ALA A 216 -10.82 -21.78 -5.63
N ARG A 217 -9.66 -22.36 -6.02
CA ARG A 217 -8.80 -21.80 -7.07
C ARG A 217 -9.50 -21.78 -8.43
N GLU A 218 -10.20 -22.84 -8.78
CA GLU A 218 -10.97 -22.93 -10.03
C GLU A 218 -12.09 -21.86 -10.05
N LEU A 219 -12.82 -21.70 -8.93
CA LEU A 219 -13.87 -20.69 -8.82
C LEU A 219 -13.30 -19.27 -8.91
N VAL A 220 -12.21 -18.97 -8.19
CA VAL A 220 -11.58 -17.64 -8.22
C VAL A 220 -11.07 -17.31 -9.62
N ARG A 221 -10.49 -18.28 -10.34
CA ARG A 221 -10.04 -18.08 -11.73
C ARG A 221 -11.19 -17.89 -12.72
N ALA A 222 -12.33 -18.53 -12.48
CA ALA A 222 -13.52 -18.39 -13.33
C ALA A 222 -14.26 -17.05 -13.14
N MET A 223 -14.01 -16.36 -12.05
CA MET A 223 -14.57 -15.02 -11.84
C MET A 223 -13.92 -14.04 -12.81
N VAL A 224 -14.72 -13.31 -13.58
CA VAL A 224 -14.24 -12.25 -14.47
C VAL A 224 -13.62 -11.14 -13.64
N ASP A 225 -12.41 -10.72 -13.99
CA ASP A 225 -11.72 -9.61 -13.30
C ASP A 225 -12.50 -8.30 -13.52
N PRO A 226 -12.81 -7.53 -12.49
CA PRO A 226 -13.40 -6.21 -12.64
C PRO A 226 -12.34 -5.19 -13.11
N GLY A 227 -11.89 -5.34 -14.33
CA GLY A 227 -10.88 -4.53 -15.01
C GLY A 227 -9.55 -5.28 -15.12
N GLU A 228 -9.30 -5.87 -16.27
CA GLU A 228 -7.98 -6.42 -16.61
C GLU A 228 -6.92 -5.31 -16.48
N ARG A 229 -6.18 -5.33 -15.38
CA ARG A 229 -4.95 -4.54 -15.32
C ARG A 229 -3.92 -5.24 -16.18
N THR A 230 -3.25 -4.46 -16.99
CA THR A 230 -2.13 -4.94 -17.77
C THR A 230 -0.95 -5.27 -16.86
N MET A 231 -0.04 -6.13 -17.30
CA MET A 231 1.21 -6.37 -16.58
C MET A 231 1.99 -5.06 -16.40
N ALA A 232 1.92 -4.15 -17.37
CA ALA A 232 2.51 -2.82 -17.30
C ALA A 232 1.95 -2.01 -16.11
N ASP A 233 0.63 -2.04 -15.87
CA ASP A 233 0.01 -1.34 -14.72
C ASP A 233 0.49 -1.93 -13.37
N GLU A 234 0.61 -3.24 -13.30
CA GLU A 234 1.08 -3.93 -12.10
C GLU A 234 2.55 -3.63 -11.79
N VAL A 235 3.38 -3.61 -12.84
CA VAL A 235 4.80 -3.24 -12.74
C VAL A 235 4.96 -1.78 -12.33
N GLU A 236 4.21 -0.84 -12.94
CA GLU A 236 4.25 0.56 -12.54
C GLU A 236 3.88 0.76 -11.07
N GLN A 237 2.85 0.07 -10.60
CA GLN A 237 2.45 0.14 -9.20
C GLN A 237 3.54 -0.39 -8.27
N SER A 238 4.12 -1.54 -8.60
CA SER A 238 5.22 -2.13 -7.82
C SER A 238 6.47 -1.22 -7.80
N ILE A 239 6.80 -0.59 -8.94
CA ILE A 239 7.86 0.41 -9.02
C ILE A 239 7.60 1.57 -8.06
N ARG A 240 6.38 2.14 -8.05
CA ARG A 240 6.01 3.26 -7.15
C ARG A 240 6.21 2.90 -5.67
N LEU A 241 5.91 1.66 -5.30
CA LEU A 241 6.05 1.17 -3.94
C LEU A 241 7.50 0.99 -3.51
N LEU A 242 8.33 0.41 -4.38
CA LEU A 242 9.71 0.05 -4.07
C LEU A 242 10.71 1.20 -4.29
N MET A 243 10.32 2.20 -5.09
CA MET A 243 11.21 3.31 -5.48
C MET A 243 11.70 4.16 -4.29
N PRO A 244 10.86 4.57 -3.31
CA PRO A 244 11.33 5.36 -2.18
C PRO A 244 12.37 4.65 -1.30
N ALA A 245 12.36 3.32 -1.29
CA ALA A 245 13.34 2.50 -0.59
C ALA A 245 14.61 2.21 -1.44
N GLY A 246 14.73 2.79 -2.64
CA GLY A 246 15.84 2.51 -3.56
C GLY A 246 15.84 1.10 -4.15
N ARG A 247 14.73 0.37 -4.04
CA ARG A 247 14.61 -1.05 -4.39
C ARG A 247 13.84 -1.31 -5.70
N ALA A 248 13.47 -0.29 -6.45
CA ALA A 248 12.73 -0.41 -7.71
C ALA A 248 13.63 -0.96 -8.85
N ASN A 249 14.10 -2.19 -8.72
CA ASN A 249 14.79 -2.94 -9.77
C ASN A 249 13.91 -4.09 -10.27
N VAL A 250 14.23 -4.61 -11.45
CA VAL A 250 13.40 -5.64 -12.11
C VAL A 250 13.26 -6.92 -11.28
N GLY A 251 14.31 -7.31 -10.54
CA GLY A 251 14.27 -8.48 -9.65
C GLY A 251 13.29 -8.29 -8.49
N ALA A 252 13.46 -7.20 -7.74
CA ALA A 252 12.57 -6.90 -6.61
C ALA A 252 11.10 -6.70 -7.03
N VAL A 253 10.87 -6.15 -8.23
CA VAL A 253 9.51 -6.02 -8.77
C VAL A 253 8.95 -7.38 -9.18
N ALA A 254 9.76 -8.25 -9.80
CA ALA A 254 9.35 -9.61 -10.14
C ALA A 254 8.99 -10.42 -8.88
N ASP A 255 9.82 -10.33 -7.84
CA ASP A 255 9.57 -10.96 -6.54
C ASP A 255 8.26 -10.45 -5.90
N ALA A 256 8.05 -9.13 -5.89
CA ALA A 256 6.83 -8.51 -5.36
C ALA A 256 5.55 -8.92 -6.13
N LEU A 257 5.70 -9.30 -7.39
CA LEU A 257 4.61 -9.79 -8.24
C LEU A 257 4.50 -11.33 -8.22
N GLY A 258 5.27 -12.03 -7.38
CA GLY A 258 5.26 -13.49 -7.29
C GLY A 258 5.66 -14.18 -8.59
N THR A 259 6.59 -13.59 -9.36
CA THR A 259 7.05 -14.10 -10.65
C THR A 259 8.57 -13.99 -10.79
N ASN A 260 9.15 -14.58 -11.83
CA ASN A 260 10.56 -14.38 -12.12
C ASN A 260 10.79 -13.32 -13.20
N VAL A 261 12.00 -12.75 -13.24
CA VAL A 261 12.39 -11.67 -14.16
C VAL A 261 12.10 -12.02 -15.63
N ARG A 262 12.42 -13.25 -16.06
CA ARG A 262 12.20 -13.69 -17.44
C ARG A 262 10.72 -13.70 -17.83
N THR A 263 9.88 -14.19 -16.92
CA THR A 263 8.41 -14.23 -17.13
C THR A 263 7.83 -12.82 -17.16
N LEU A 264 8.28 -11.95 -16.25
CA LEU A 264 7.85 -10.55 -16.20
C LEU A 264 8.21 -9.82 -17.51
N GLN A 265 9.48 -9.91 -17.95
CA GLN A 265 9.92 -9.29 -19.19
C GLN A 265 9.13 -9.79 -20.40
N ARG A 266 8.95 -11.12 -20.55
CA ARG A 266 8.16 -11.68 -21.63
C ARG A 266 6.72 -11.17 -21.66
N ARG A 267 6.07 -10.99 -20.50
CA ARG A 267 4.70 -10.45 -20.43
C ARG A 267 4.66 -8.98 -20.82
N LEU A 268 5.62 -8.19 -20.37
CA LEU A 268 5.76 -6.79 -20.78
C LEU A 268 6.00 -6.66 -22.28
N ASP A 269 6.85 -7.51 -22.87
CA ASP A 269 7.12 -7.52 -24.32
C ASP A 269 5.84 -7.80 -25.13
N VAL A 270 4.97 -8.72 -24.67
CA VAL A 270 3.66 -8.99 -25.29
C VAL A 270 2.74 -7.75 -25.25
N GLU A 271 2.85 -6.93 -24.21
CA GLU A 271 2.10 -5.67 -24.06
C GLU A 271 2.80 -4.48 -24.75
N GLY A 272 3.90 -4.70 -25.43
CA GLY A 272 4.68 -3.65 -26.11
C GLY A 272 5.34 -2.66 -25.15
N SER A 273 5.69 -3.10 -23.95
CA SER A 273 6.29 -2.26 -22.88
C SER A 273 7.57 -2.90 -22.34
N SER A 274 8.46 -2.09 -21.77
CA SER A 274 9.64 -2.56 -21.07
C SER A 274 9.70 -2.04 -19.64
N PHE A 275 10.37 -2.77 -18.75
CA PHE A 275 10.57 -2.34 -17.35
C PHE A 275 11.25 -0.97 -17.27
N SER A 276 12.22 -0.69 -18.13
CA SER A 276 12.95 0.58 -18.15
C SER A 276 12.06 1.77 -18.51
N GLU A 277 11.17 1.59 -19.49
CA GLU A 277 10.19 2.62 -19.88
C GLU A 277 9.17 2.88 -18.76
N LEU A 278 8.69 1.84 -18.10
CA LEU A 278 7.76 1.97 -16.98
C LEU A 278 8.43 2.67 -15.78
N LEU A 279 9.68 2.33 -15.48
CA LEU A 279 10.47 2.98 -14.43
C LEU A 279 10.67 4.47 -14.73
N ASP A 280 11.00 4.81 -15.97
CA ASP A 280 11.15 6.20 -16.40
C ASP A 280 9.82 6.96 -16.33
N ARG A 281 8.72 6.37 -16.78
CA ARG A 281 7.37 6.94 -16.70
C ARG A 281 6.96 7.26 -15.26
N VAL A 282 7.21 6.35 -14.32
CA VAL A 282 6.92 6.57 -12.90
C VAL A 282 7.78 7.70 -12.33
N ARG A 283 9.06 7.78 -12.68
CA ARG A 283 9.96 8.88 -12.28
C ARG A 283 9.45 10.23 -12.75
N VAL A 284 9.07 10.32 -14.02
CA VAL A 284 8.50 11.55 -14.62
C VAL A 284 7.23 12.00 -13.89
N GLN A 285 6.35 11.07 -13.53
CA GLN A 285 5.12 11.38 -12.80
C GLN A 285 5.38 11.88 -11.37
N GLN A 286 6.38 11.31 -10.68
CA GLN A 286 6.63 11.61 -9.28
C GLN A 286 7.53 12.85 -9.06
N VAL A 287 8.42 13.17 -10.00
CA VAL A 287 9.40 14.24 -9.81
C VAL A 287 8.75 15.60 -9.52
N SER A 288 7.66 15.94 -10.20
CA SER A 288 6.95 17.19 -10.00
C SER A 288 6.33 17.31 -8.61
N GLN A 289 5.84 16.21 -8.07
CA GLN A 289 5.27 16.15 -6.73
C GLN A 289 6.35 16.35 -5.65
N HIS A 290 7.50 15.68 -5.82
CA HIS A 290 8.62 15.86 -4.90
C HIS A 290 9.20 17.27 -4.95
N PHE A 291 9.20 17.91 -6.11
CA PHE A 291 9.64 19.31 -6.23
C PHE A 291 8.70 20.30 -5.54
N ALA A 292 7.42 20.01 -5.49
CA ALA A 292 6.46 20.84 -4.76
C ALA A 292 6.71 20.84 -3.24
N ASN A 293 7.30 19.79 -2.70
CA ASN A 293 7.65 19.73 -1.29
C ASN A 293 8.93 20.52 -1.00
N ARG A 294 8.77 21.70 -0.40
CA ARG A 294 9.89 22.62 -0.06
C ARG A 294 10.84 22.07 1.00
N ARG A 295 10.41 21.10 1.81
CA ARG A 295 11.24 20.52 2.89
C ARG A 295 12.26 19.51 2.39
N LEU A 296 12.02 18.87 1.24
CA LEU A 296 12.95 17.90 0.66
C LEU A 296 14.15 18.61 0.02
N ARG A 297 15.36 18.13 0.24
CA ARG A 297 16.54 18.52 -0.53
C ARG A 297 16.54 17.81 -1.89
N LEU A 298 17.29 18.29 -2.87
CA LEU A 298 17.40 17.60 -4.17
C LEU A 298 18.07 16.21 -4.04
N THR A 299 18.91 16.03 -3.03
CA THR A 299 19.47 14.72 -2.66
C THR A 299 18.37 13.76 -2.19
N ASP A 300 17.43 14.23 -1.38
CA ASP A 300 16.32 13.43 -0.87
C ASP A 300 15.39 13.05 -2.03
N VAL A 301 15.12 13.99 -2.94
CA VAL A 301 14.35 13.73 -4.16
C VAL A 301 15.03 12.69 -5.04
N ALA A 302 16.37 12.76 -5.20
CA ALA A 302 17.12 11.76 -5.94
C ALA A 302 16.93 10.36 -5.35
N HIS A 303 17.07 10.22 -4.02
CA HIS A 303 16.85 8.95 -3.33
C HIS A 303 15.41 8.45 -3.46
N LEU A 304 14.40 9.32 -3.27
CA LEU A 304 12.98 8.96 -3.41
C LEU A 304 12.63 8.50 -4.84
N LEU A 305 13.37 8.93 -5.85
CA LEU A 305 13.25 8.49 -7.24
C LEU A 305 14.17 7.29 -7.57
N GLY A 306 14.77 6.68 -6.55
CA GLY A 306 15.59 5.48 -6.68
C GLY A 306 16.99 5.72 -7.29
N TYR A 307 17.55 6.93 -7.16
CA TYR A 307 18.92 7.22 -7.58
C TYR A 307 19.85 7.18 -6.37
N SER A 308 20.98 6.50 -6.52
CA SER A 308 22.02 6.43 -5.48
C SER A 308 22.78 7.76 -5.30
N THR A 309 22.78 8.62 -6.31
CA THR A 309 23.50 9.91 -6.27
C THR A 309 22.69 11.04 -6.89
N LEU A 310 22.89 12.27 -6.39
CA LEU A 310 22.34 13.48 -7.00
C LEU A 310 22.84 13.69 -8.43
N ALA A 311 24.06 13.28 -8.75
CA ALA A 311 24.63 13.40 -10.08
C ALA A 311 23.87 12.54 -11.11
N SER A 312 23.58 11.28 -10.79
CA SER A 312 22.81 10.37 -11.64
C SER A 312 21.39 10.89 -11.87
N PHE A 313 20.73 11.37 -10.82
CA PHE A 313 19.44 12.03 -10.93
C PHE A 313 19.48 13.27 -11.82
N SER A 314 20.48 14.14 -11.62
CA SER A 314 20.63 15.38 -12.40
C SER A 314 20.90 15.11 -13.88
N SER A 315 21.67 14.08 -14.20
CA SER A 315 21.93 13.64 -15.57
C SER A 315 20.64 13.14 -16.25
N TRP A 316 19.90 12.25 -15.57
CA TRP A 316 18.60 11.77 -16.05
C TRP A 316 17.61 12.93 -16.27
N TYR A 317 17.50 13.82 -15.29
CA TYR A 317 16.55 14.94 -15.36
C TYR A 317 16.85 15.86 -16.54
N ARG A 318 18.14 16.18 -16.75
CA ARG A 318 18.57 17.02 -17.87
C ARG A 318 18.30 16.34 -19.21
N GLY A 319 18.58 15.06 -19.34
CA GLY A 319 18.28 14.29 -20.54
C GLY A 319 16.79 14.20 -20.85
N ARG A 320 15.93 14.24 -19.83
CA ARG A 320 14.49 14.08 -19.99
C ARG A 320 13.73 15.39 -20.19
N PHE A 321 14.18 16.50 -19.55
CA PHE A 321 13.45 17.77 -19.50
C PHE A 321 14.25 18.95 -20.08
N GLU A 322 15.44 18.72 -20.59
CA GLU A 322 16.34 19.73 -21.19
C GLU A 322 16.70 20.90 -20.26
N GLU A 323 16.46 20.73 -18.96
CA GLU A 323 16.80 21.70 -17.92
C GLU A 323 17.37 21.02 -16.66
N THR A 324 18.03 21.80 -15.79
CA THR A 324 18.54 21.25 -14.53
C THR A 324 17.44 21.13 -13.46
N PRO A 325 17.50 20.12 -12.55
CA PRO A 325 16.56 19.99 -11.45
C PRO A 325 16.44 21.25 -10.59
N THR A 326 17.58 21.94 -10.37
CA THR A 326 17.62 23.17 -9.58
C THR A 326 16.83 24.31 -10.24
N ARG A 327 16.95 24.46 -11.57
CA ARG A 327 16.21 25.47 -12.33
C ARG A 327 14.72 25.19 -12.35
N ALA A 328 14.35 23.94 -12.64
CA ALA A 328 12.96 23.50 -12.65
C ALA A 328 12.28 23.72 -11.31
N ARG A 329 12.94 23.32 -10.24
CA ARG A 329 12.42 23.49 -8.88
C ARG A 329 12.25 24.95 -8.49
N ARG A 330 13.22 25.82 -8.85
CA ARG A 330 13.12 27.27 -8.60
C ARG A 330 11.93 27.88 -9.35
N ARG A 331 11.69 27.47 -10.58
CA ARG A 331 10.53 27.93 -11.39
C ARG A 331 9.20 27.54 -10.73
N GLN A 332 9.09 26.31 -10.21
CA GLN A 332 7.88 25.84 -9.54
C GLN A 332 7.56 26.59 -8.22
N TRP A 333 8.59 27.19 -7.59
CA TRP A 333 8.45 27.91 -6.32
C TRP A 333 8.31 29.43 -6.52
N GLN A 334 8.49 29.97 -7.72
CA GLN A 334 8.22 31.35 -8.00
C GLN A 334 6.71 31.55 -8.17
N PRO A 335 6.05 32.44 -7.41
CA PRO A 335 4.66 32.79 -7.68
C PRO A 335 4.56 33.38 -9.07
N ALA A 336 3.57 32.99 -9.84
CA ALA A 336 3.25 33.56 -11.14
C ALA A 336 3.19 35.09 -11.01
N GLY A 337 4.00 35.76 -11.80
CA GLY A 337 4.38 37.15 -11.88
C GLY A 337 3.56 38.17 -11.11
N ARG A 338 4.25 38.98 -10.30
CA ARG A 338 3.90 40.36 -10.16
C ARG A 338 4.18 41.04 -11.50
N ALA A 339 3.15 41.28 -12.29
CA ALA A 339 3.20 42.27 -13.35
C ALA A 339 3.61 43.59 -12.69
N HIS A 340 4.77 44.10 -13.03
CA HIS A 340 5.13 45.49 -12.72
C HIS A 340 4.15 46.38 -13.45
N PRO A 341 3.42 47.30 -12.79
CA PRO A 341 2.78 48.40 -13.50
C PRO A 341 3.91 49.35 -13.86
N GLU A 342 4.18 49.47 -15.17
CA GLU A 342 4.94 50.58 -15.69
C GLU A 342 4.27 51.88 -15.27
N ALA A 343 4.98 52.63 -14.42
CA ALA A 343 4.62 53.99 -14.08
C ALA A 343 4.80 54.86 -15.32
N GLY A 344 3.70 55.13 -16.01
CA GLY A 344 3.63 56.19 -16.96
C GLY A 344 3.91 57.53 -16.27
N ARG A 345 5.10 58.11 -16.52
CA ARG A 345 5.34 59.53 -16.31
C ARG A 345 4.79 60.25 -17.55
N ALA A 346 3.59 60.76 -17.44
CA ALA A 346 3.18 61.82 -18.30
C ALA A 346 4.00 63.08 -17.95
N SER A 347 4.68 63.57 -18.93
CA SER A 347 5.29 64.90 -18.97
C SER A 347 4.17 65.89 -19.36
N GLU A 348 3.78 66.72 -18.44
CA GLU A 348 3.17 68.00 -18.79
C GLU A 348 4.23 69.08 -18.72
N ARG A 349 4.53 69.59 -19.89
CA ARG A 349 4.51 70.97 -20.22
C ARG A 349 4.42 71.14 -21.64
#